data_1adaf975154dbd49d49c85be1c0ca803
#
_entry.id   1adaf975154dbd49d49c85be1c0ca803
#
_cell.length_a   1.000
_cell.length_b   1.000
_cell.length_c   1.000
_cell.angle_alpha   90.00
_cell.angle_beta   90.00
_cell.angle_gamma   90.00
#
_symmetry.space_group_name_H-M   'P 1'
#
loop_
_entity.id
_entity.type
_entity.pdbx_description
1 polymer ?
#
loop_
_entity_poly.entity_id
_entity_poly.type
_entity_poly.pdbx_seq_one_letter_code
_entity_poly.pdbx_strand_id
1 'polypeptide(L)'
;MFLGEVLGMITLDTLNITPEMLRLIAQIDEFKGAWKALGSLAPERLTALRRVATIESVGSSTRIEGSKLSDRQVESLLTNLSIRAFTSRDEQEVAGYAETMEQVFQSWEYIPLTENHIRQLHRDLLRHSDKDERHRGQYKHAPN
;
A
#
# COMPACT_ATOMS: atom_id res chain seq x y z
N MET A 1 -13.95 10.18 -19.66
CA MET A 1 -14.77 11.27 -19.12
C MET A 1 -15.10 11.03 -17.63
N PHE A 2 -14.13 10.55 -16.80
CA PHE A 2 -14.37 10.26 -15.38
C PHE A 2 -13.23 10.67 -14.43
N LEU A 3 -12.15 11.25 -14.94
CA LEU A 3 -11.13 11.89 -14.09
C LEU A 3 -11.59 13.23 -13.52
N GLY A 4 -12.66 13.82 -14.03
CA GLY A 4 -13.17 15.12 -13.60
C GLY A 4 -13.98 15.12 -12.30
N GLU A 5 -14.61 14.01 -11.92
CA GLU A 5 -15.51 14.00 -10.76
C GLU A 5 -14.83 13.65 -9.44
N VAL A 6 -13.77 12.86 -9.45
CA VAL A 6 -12.97 12.58 -8.21
C VAL A 6 -11.96 13.70 -7.93
N LEU A 7 -11.52 14.41 -8.95
CA LEU A 7 -10.68 15.61 -8.81
C LEU A 7 -11.47 16.88 -8.47
N GLY A 8 -12.79 16.83 -8.41
CA GLY A 8 -13.64 17.98 -8.06
C GLY A 8 -13.43 18.53 -6.66
N MET A 9 -12.69 17.85 -5.78
CA MET A 9 -12.28 18.36 -4.47
C MET A 9 -10.86 18.95 -4.44
N ILE A 10 -10.04 18.72 -5.46
CA ILE A 10 -8.70 19.34 -5.57
C ILE A 10 -8.64 20.02 -6.94
N THR A 11 -9.08 21.28 -6.98
CA THR A 11 -8.91 22.11 -8.18
C THR A 11 -7.44 22.51 -8.29
N LEU A 12 -6.76 22.05 -9.33
CA LEU A 12 -5.38 22.45 -9.64
C LEU A 12 -5.23 23.98 -9.80
N ASP A 13 -6.31 24.65 -10.12
CA ASP A 13 -6.39 26.12 -10.25
C ASP A 13 -6.13 26.87 -8.93
N THR A 14 -6.25 26.18 -7.79
CA THR A 14 -5.93 26.76 -6.47
C THR A 14 -4.51 26.47 -6.01
N LEU A 15 -3.76 25.64 -6.73
CA LEU A 15 -2.40 25.26 -6.37
C LEU A 15 -1.41 26.39 -6.72
N ASN A 16 -0.93 27.10 -5.72
CA ASN A 16 0.13 28.08 -5.91
C ASN A 16 1.49 27.39 -5.80
N ILE A 17 2.17 27.21 -6.95
CA ILE A 17 3.50 26.61 -6.99
C ILE A 17 4.52 27.61 -6.47
N THR A 18 5.09 27.32 -5.32
CA THR A 18 6.10 28.16 -4.68
C THR A 18 7.52 27.77 -5.13
N PRO A 19 8.51 28.69 -5.02
CA PRO A 19 9.92 28.34 -5.24
C PRO A 19 10.40 27.18 -4.38
N GLU A 20 9.89 27.04 -3.16
CA GLU A 20 10.20 25.92 -2.28
C GLU A 20 9.67 24.59 -2.84
N MET A 21 8.46 24.55 -3.37
CA MET A 21 7.92 23.36 -4.03
C MET A 21 8.76 22.96 -5.24
N LEU A 22 9.18 23.91 -6.06
CA LEU A 22 10.05 23.64 -7.21
C LEU A 22 11.40 23.07 -6.77
N ARG A 23 12.00 23.61 -5.70
CA ARG A 23 13.23 23.08 -5.13
C ARG A 23 13.07 21.63 -4.65
N LEU A 24 11.97 21.32 -3.95
CA LEU A 24 11.69 19.99 -3.47
C LEU A 24 11.45 19.00 -4.62
N ILE A 25 10.74 19.43 -5.67
CA ILE A 25 10.54 18.61 -6.89
C ILE A 25 11.88 18.29 -7.53
N ALA A 26 12.77 19.28 -7.70
CA ALA A 26 14.08 19.06 -8.27
C ALA A 26 14.92 18.05 -7.45
N GLN A 27 14.90 18.15 -6.13
CA GLN A 27 15.58 17.20 -5.24
C GLN A 27 15.01 15.77 -5.35
N ILE A 28 13.70 15.65 -5.47
CA ILE A 28 13.03 14.35 -5.67
C ILE A 28 13.45 13.75 -7.02
N ASP A 29 13.49 14.54 -8.08
CA ASP A 29 13.84 14.05 -9.41
C ASP A 29 15.32 13.65 -9.50
N GLU A 30 16.22 14.39 -8.85
CA GLU A 30 17.63 14.02 -8.70
C GLU A 30 17.77 12.68 -7.97
N PHE A 31 17.05 12.51 -6.84
CA PHE A 31 17.03 11.26 -6.10
C PHE A 31 16.49 10.10 -6.93
N LYS A 32 15.40 10.30 -7.68
CA LYS A 32 14.85 9.28 -8.60
C LYS A 32 15.87 8.84 -9.65
N GLY A 33 16.62 9.80 -10.21
CA GLY A 33 17.68 9.51 -11.17
C GLY A 33 18.81 8.65 -10.56
N ALA A 34 19.29 9.02 -9.39
CA ALA A 34 20.29 8.26 -8.64
C ALA A 34 19.79 6.86 -8.25
N TRP A 35 18.54 6.75 -7.80
CA TRP A 35 17.91 5.48 -7.44
C TRP A 35 17.77 4.54 -8.62
N LYS A 36 17.37 5.06 -9.79
CA LYS A 36 17.29 4.28 -11.03
C LYS A 36 18.65 3.73 -11.46
N ALA A 37 19.70 4.56 -11.34
CA ALA A 37 21.07 4.13 -11.61
C ALA A 37 21.54 3.05 -10.63
N LEU A 38 21.24 3.20 -9.33
CA LEU A 38 21.54 2.20 -8.30
C LEU A 38 20.83 0.86 -8.57
N GLY A 39 19.60 0.90 -9.07
CA GLY A 39 18.82 -0.28 -9.42
C GLY A 39 19.47 -1.17 -10.47
N SER A 40 20.20 -0.57 -11.41
CA SER A 40 20.96 -1.31 -12.43
C SER A 40 22.31 -1.84 -11.91
N LEU A 41 22.89 -1.22 -10.89
CA LEU A 41 24.23 -1.55 -10.36
C LEU A 41 24.19 -2.58 -9.21
N ALA A 42 23.09 -2.64 -8.45
CA ALA A 42 23.00 -3.47 -7.26
C ALA A 42 21.58 -4.03 -7.02
N PRO A 43 21.03 -4.82 -7.95
CA PRO A 43 19.65 -5.30 -7.86
C PRO A 43 19.38 -6.15 -6.62
N GLU A 44 20.36 -6.95 -6.17
CA GLU A 44 20.24 -7.80 -4.98
C GLU A 44 20.11 -6.96 -3.70
N ARG A 45 20.85 -5.86 -3.60
CA ARG A 45 20.75 -4.95 -2.44
C ARG A 45 19.39 -4.25 -2.39
N LEU A 46 18.86 -3.86 -3.55
CA LEU A 46 17.54 -3.26 -3.63
C LEU A 46 16.43 -4.27 -3.28
N THR A 47 16.57 -5.51 -3.69
CA THR A 47 15.63 -6.59 -3.29
C THR A 47 15.64 -6.79 -1.78
N ALA A 48 16.82 -6.81 -1.15
CA ALA A 48 16.94 -6.92 0.30
C ALA A 48 16.34 -5.72 1.02
N LEU A 49 16.60 -4.49 0.56
CA LEU A 49 16.01 -3.26 1.11
C LEU A 49 14.48 -3.25 0.94
N ARG A 50 13.98 -3.65 -0.22
CA ARG A 50 12.54 -3.77 -0.46
C ARG A 50 11.90 -4.71 0.55
N ARG A 51 12.51 -5.88 0.80
CA ARG A 51 12.01 -6.85 1.78
C ARG A 51 11.90 -6.24 3.17
N VAL A 52 12.96 -5.57 3.65
CA VAL A 52 12.95 -4.91 4.96
C VAL A 52 11.89 -3.82 5.01
N ALA A 53 11.84 -2.94 4.02
CA ALA A 53 10.84 -1.88 3.95
C ALA A 53 9.40 -2.41 3.91
N THR A 54 9.17 -3.54 3.22
CA THR A 54 7.87 -4.21 3.19
C THR A 54 7.48 -4.71 4.58
N ILE A 55 8.38 -5.41 5.29
CA ILE A 55 8.11 -5.92 6.65
C ILE A 55 7.76 -4.77 7.60
N GLU A 56 8.56 -3.70 7.59
CA GLU A 56 8.33 -2.53 8.45
C GLU A 56 7.03 -1.80 8.10
N SER A 57 6.74 -1.62 6.81
CA SER A 57 5.53 -0.94 6.34
C SER A 57 4.27 -1.72 6.71
N VAL A 58 4.26 -3.02 6.42
CA VAL A 58 3.14 -3.92 6.78
C VAL A 58 2.95 -3.94 8.28
N GLY A 59 4.02 -4.18 9.04
CA GLY A 59 3.97 -4.24 10.50
C GLY A 59 3.51 -2.92 11.13
N SER A 60 4.00 -1.79 10.66
CA SER A 60 3.62 -0.47 11.21
C SER A 60 2.18 -0.13 10.89
N SER A 61 1.73 -0.33 9.65
CA SER A 61 0.37 -0.03 9.23
C SER A 61 -0.67 -0.87 9.96
N THR A 62 -0.42 -2.17 10.10
CA THR A 62 -1.35 -3.06 10.81
C THR A 62 -1.34 -2.83 12.32
N ARG A 63 -0.22 -2.39 12.92
CA ARG A 63 -0.17 -2.00 14.34
C ARG A 63 -1.00 -0.74 14.63
N ILE A 64 -1.09 0.20 13.69
CA ILE A 64 -2.01 1.36 13.82
C ILE A 64 -3.46 0.88 13.94
N GLU A 65 -3.83 -0.18 13.24
CA GLU A 65 -5.16 -0.80 13.29
C GLU A 65 -5.32 -1.78 14.46
N GLY A 66 -4.30 -1.96 15.29
CA GLY A 66 -4.35 -2.73 16.54
C GLY A 66 -3.70 -4.12 16.50
N SER A 67 -3.07 -4.52 15.41
CA SER A 67 -2.30 -5.77 15.34
C SER A 67 -1.16 -5.78 16.36
N LYS A 68 -0.93 -6.93 16.99
CA LYS A 68 0.11 -7.12 17.99
C LYS A 68 1.33 -7.89 17.46
N LEU A 69 1.38 -8.16 16.16
CA LEU A 69 2.50 -8.89 15.58
C LEU A 69 3.79 -8.05 15.60
N SER A 70 4.87 -8.65 16.07
CA SER A 70 6.22 -8.11 15.93
C SER A 70 6.73 -8.23 14.50
N ASP A 71 7.72 -7.44 14.10
CA ASP A 71 8.31 -7.49 12.76
C ASP A 71 8.83 -8.89 12.41
N ARG A 72 9.37 -9.62 13.37
CA ARG A 72 9.81 -11.02 13.18
C ARG A 72 8.63 -11.96 12.87
N GLN A 73 7.48 -11.76 13.50
CA GLN A 73 6.27 -12.54 13.22
C GLN A 73 5.70 -12.16 11.84
N VAL A 74 5.70 -10.86 11.51
CA VAL A 74 5.33 -10.38 10.17
C VAL A 74 6.24 -10.99 9.12
N GLU A 75 7.57 -10.98 9.31
CA GLU A 75 8.53 -11.60 8.38
C GLU A 75 8.27 -13.10 8.19
N SER A 76 8.05 -13.82 9.29
CA SER A 76 7.72 -15.26 9.24
C SER A 76 6.43 -15.51 8.47
N LEU A 77 5.42 -14.67 8.66
CA LEU A 77 4.14 -14.76 7.97
C LEU A 77 4.31 -14.48 6.48
N LEU A 78 4.99 -13.40 6.11
CA LEU A 78 5.24 -13.02 4.71
C LEU A 78 6.04 -14.09 3.94
N THR A 79 6.94 -14.78 4.62
CA THR A 79 7.73 -15.86 4.02
C THR A 79 6.88 -17.10 3.69
N ASN A 80 5.77 -17.30 4.41
CA ASN A 80 4.93 -18.50 4.34
C ASN A 80 3.49 -18.22 3.87
N LEU A 81 3.23 -17.07 3.25
CA LEU A 81 1.89 -16.64 2.83
C LEU A 81 1.13 -17.70 2.00
N SER A 82 1.82 -18.39 1.11
CA SER A 82 1.21 -19.36 0.18
C SER A 82 0.91 -20.75 0.78
N ILE A 83 1.43 -21.02 1.98
CA ILE A 83 1.43 -22.38 2.54
C ILE A 83 0.64 -22.47 3.84
N ARG A 84 0.38 -21.35 4.51
CA ARG A 84 -0.12 -21.29 5.88
C ARG A 84 -1.59 -20.89 5.95
N ALA A 85 -2.36 -21.63 6.77
CA ALA A 85 -3.65 -21.15 7.24
C ALA A 85 -3.42 -20.08 8.33
N PHE A 86 -4.08 -18.94 8.20
CA PHE A 86 -4.01 -17.85 9.18
C PHE A 86 -4.93 -18.15 10.35
N THR A 87 -4.37 -18.27 11.54
CA THR A 87 -5.09 -18.73 12.74
C THR A 87 -5.59 -17.61 13.63
N SER A 88 -5.00 -16.43 13.51
CA SER A 88 -5.42 -15.25 14.27
C SER A 88 -5.90 -14.13 13.35
N ARG A 89 -6.72 -13.23 13.92
CA ARG A 89 -7.17 -12.02 13.23
C ARG A 89 -5.99 -11.18 12.76
N ASP A 90 -4.99 -11.00 13.63
CA ASP A 90 -3.80 -10.22 13.31
C ASP A 90 -3.05 -10.79 12.11
N GLU A 91 -2.93 -12.13 12.02
CA GLU A 91 -2.33 -12.80 10.86
C GLU A 91 -3.15 -12.59 9.58
N GLN A 92 -4.47 -12.65 9.68
CA GLN A 92 -5.39 -12.43 8.55
C GLN A 92 -5.29 -11.00 8.02
N GLU A 93 -5.27 -10.01 8.90
CA GLU A 93 -5.13 -8.59 8.54
C GLU A 93 -3.76 -8.29 7.91
N VAL A 94 -2.68 -8.80 8.49
CA VAL A 94 -1.32 -8.66 7.97
C VAL A 94 -1.18 -9.32 6.59
N ALA A 95 -1.72 -10.52 6.41
CA ALA A 95 -1.68 -11.23 5.13
C ALA A 95 -2.43 -10.46 4.03
N GLY A 96 -3.66 -10.03 4.31
CA GLY A 96 -4.46 -9.25 3.37
C GLY A 96 -3.80 -7.93 2.98
N TYR A 97 -3.21 -7.23 3.95
CA TYR A 97 -2.48 -5.99 3.70
C TYR A 97 -1.25 -6.24 2.81
N ALA A 98 -0.45 -7.25 3.12
CA ALA A 98 0.76 -7.56 2.38
C ALA A 98 0.47 -7.96 0.93
N GLU A 99 -0.53 -8.82 0.70
CA GLU A 99 -0.95 -9.22 -0.64
C GLU A 99 -1.47 -8.04 -1.46
N THR A 100 -2.31 -7.19 -0.85
CA THR A 100 -2.85 -6.00 -1.52
C THR A 100 -1.73 -5.01 -1.86
N MET A 101 -0.79 -4.79 -0.95
CA MET A 101 0.36 -3.91 -1.19
C MET A 101 1.24 -4.43 -2.33
N GLU A 102 1.52 -5.73 -2.38
CA GLU A 102 2.29 -6.34 -3.45
C GLU A 102 1.57 -6.21 -4.81
N GLN A 103 0.24 -6.43 -4.83
CA GLN A 103 -0.58 -6.21 -6.03
C GLN A 103 -0.48 -4.76 -6.53
N VAL A 104 -0.57 -3.79 -5.63
CA VAL A 104 -0.43 -2.38 -5.99
C VAL A 104 0.97 -2.12 -6.56
N PHE A 105 2.04 -2.61 -5.93
CA PHE A 105 3.40 -2.42 -6.43
C PHE A 105 3.65 -3.06 -7.80
N GLN A 106 3.02 -4.19 -8.09
CA GLN A 106 3.18 -4.88 -9.37
C GLN A 106 2.34 -4.26 -10.49
N SER A 107 1.22 -3.63 -10.15
CA SER A 107 0.18 -3.27 -11.13
C SER A 107 -0.26 -1.81 -11.06
N TRP A 108 0.42 -0.94 -10.32
CA TRP A 108 -0.02 0.46 -10.08
C TRP A 108 -0.28 1.24 -11.38
N GLU A 109 0.48 0.97 -12.44
CA GLU A 109 0.32 1.63 -13.75
C GLU A 109 -1.04 1.31 -14.40
N TYR A 110 -1.62 0.17 -14.04
CA TYR A 110 -2.90 -0.33 -14.60
C TYR A 110 -4.08 -0.15 -13.63
N ILE A 111 -3.84 0.38 -12.43
CA ILE A 111 -4.87 0.62 -11.42
C ILE A 111 -5.25 2.10 -11.44
N PRO A 112 -6.27 2.52 -12.23
CA PRO A 112 -6.73 3.89 -12.19
C PRO A 112 -7.40 4.19 -10.85
N LEU A 113 -7.25 5.44 -10.37
CA LEU A 113 -7.91 5.89 -9.15
C LEU A 113 -9.40 6.09 -9.41
N THR A 114 -10.17 5.03 -9.23
CA THR A 114 -11.63 5.02 -9.37
C THR A 114 -12.28 4.40 -8.14
N GLU A 115 -13.54 4.73 -7.90
CA GLU A 115 -14.33 4.15 -6.82
C GLU A 115 -14.33 2.61 -6.86
N ASN A 116 -14.47 2.03 -8.05
CA ASN A 116 -14.47 0.58 -8.21
C ASN A 116 -13.14 -0.06 -7.82
N HIS A 117 -12.00 0.56 -8.18
CA HIS A 117 -10.69 0.04 -7.78
C HIS A 117 -10.44 0.20 -6.28
N ILE A 118 -10.89 1.31 -5.67
CA ILE A 118 -10.82 1.48 -4.21
C ILE A 118 -11.61 0.37 -3.51
N ARG A 119 -12.82 0.07 -3.96
CA ARG A 119 -13.65 -1.02 -3.43
C ARG A 119 -13.02 -2.39 -3.63
N GLN A 120 -12.36 -2.60 -4.77
CA GLN A 120 -11.63 -3.84 -5.06
C GLN A 120 -10.43 -3.99 -4.13
N LEU A 121 -9.60 -2.97 -3.98
CA LEU A 121 -8.46 -2.99 -3.04
C LEU A 121 -8.92 -3.23 -1.60
N HIS A 122 -10.03 -2.60 -1.17
CA HIS A 122 -10.62 -2.86 0.14
C HIS A 122 -11.11 -4.31 0.30
N ARG A 123 -11.68 -4.90 -0.75
CA ARG A 123 -12.06 -6.32 -0.75
C ARG A 123 -10.84 -7.23 -0.63
N ASP A 124 -9.77 -6.93 -1.36
CA ASP A 124 -8.55 -7.70 -1.37
C ASP A 124 -7.82 -7.58 -0.01
N LEU A 125 -7.80 -6.38 0.58
CA LEU A 125 -7.28 -6.12 1.91
C LEU A 125 -7.96 -6.98 3.00
N LEU A 126 -9.26 -7.19 2.89
CA LEU A 126 -10.04 -7.96 3.85
C LEU A 126 -10.25 -9.43 3.43
N ARG A 127 -9.52 -9.91 2.41
CA ARG A 127 -9.71 -11.26 1.84
C ARG A 127 -9.67 -12.37 2.86
N HIS A 128 -8.76 -12.27 3.82
CA HIS A 128 -8.54 -13.29 4.84
C HIS A 128 -9.31 -13.02 6.15
N SER A 129 -9.98 -11.88 6.29
CA SER A 129 -10.70 -11.51 7.52
C SER A 129 -12.11 -12.12 7.54
N ASP A 130 -12.30 -13.19 8.28
CA ASP A 130 -13.61 -13.85 8.40
C ASP A 130 -14.67 -12.93 9.04
N LYS A 131 -14.26 -12.08 9.98
CA LYS A 131 -15.13 -11.13 10.67
C LYS A 131 -15.71 -10.07 9.76
N ASP A 132 -14.92 -9.65 8.75
CA ASP A 132 -15.25 -8.52 7.89
C ASP A 132 -15.84 -8.95 6.53
N GLU A 133 -16.20 -10.21 6.36
CA GLU A 133 -16.73 -10.77 5.12
C GLU A 133 -17.90 -9.96 4.54
N ARG A 134 -18.80 -9.47 5.40
CA ARG A 134 -19.97 -8.67 4.99
C ARG A 134 -19.62 -7.25 4.56
N HIS A 135 -18.44 -6.75 4.92
CA HIS A 135 -17.98 -5.38 4.66
C HIS A 135 -16.98 -5.28 3.52
N ARG A 136 -16.50 -6.41 3.00
CA ARG A 136 -15.50 -6.46 1.93
C ARG A 136 -15.95 -5.68 0.68
N GLY A 137 -15.25 -4.63 0.36
CA GLY A 137 -15.54 -3.78 -0.81
C GLY A 137 -16.84 -2.99 -0.70
N GLN A 138 -17.39 -2.82 0.50
CA GLN A 138 -18.60 -2.03 0.74
C GLN A 138 -18.26 -0.73 1.47
N TYR A 139 -19.00 0.32 1.16
CA TYR A 139 -18.96 1.54 1.96
C TYR A 139 -19.74 1.35 3.27
N LYS A 140 -19.29 2.06 4.28
CA LYS A 140 -19.98 2.09 5.55
C LYS A 140 -21.32 2.81 5.43
N HIS A 141 -22.39 2.18 5.91
CA HIS A 141 -23.75 2.74 5.90
C HIS A 141 -24.17 3.30 7.25
N ALA A 142 -23.46 2.97 8.33
CA ALA A 142 -23.74 3.47 9.67
C ALA A 142 -22.69 4.50 10.13
N PRO A 143 -23.07 5.54 10.88
CA PRO A 143 -22.11 6.44 11.52
C PRO A 143 -21.25 5.67 12.54
N ASN A 144 -20.05 6.21 12.80
CA ASN A 144 -19.16 5.70 13.84
C ASN A 144 -19.75 5.96 15.22
#